data_c050ede62ff3182648ef002a4c8ff573
#
_entry.id   c050ede62ff3182648ef002a4c8ff573
#
_cell.length_a   1.000
_cell.length_b   1.000
_cell.length_c   1.000
_cell.angle_alpha   90.00
_cell.angle_beta   90.00
_cell.angle_gamma   90.00
#
_symmetry.space_group_name_H-M   'P 1'
#
loop_
_entity.id
_entity.type
_entity.pdbx_description
1 polymer ?
#
loop_
_entity_poly.entity_id
_entity_poly.type
_entity_poly.pdbx_seq_one_letter_code
_entity_poly.pdbx_strand_id
1 'polypeptide(L)'
;VSDAVNSAIPVNPFCHVLFDQPVIPGNTGNTIRQCAGTGAALHLAGPLGFNFDDKHVKRAGLDYHDLASVTLHENRDAALAELADEGGHRVFAFTAHADTWFTDITYEPGDVLLFGTEPTGLEQEALDDPRVTQQVRIPMLPGRRSMNLANAAAVATYEAWRQAGFPGAV
;
A
#
# COMPACT_ATOMS: atom_id res chain seq x y z
N VAL A 1 -34.27 2.48 10.38
CA VAL A 1 -33.73 3.05 9.13
C VAL A 1 -32.37 2.44 8.91
N SER A 2 -32.33 1.49 8.02
CA SER A 2 -31.12 0.80 7.60
C SER A 2 -30.42 1.68 6.56
N ASP A 3 -29.48 2.49 6.99
CA ASP A 3 -28.53 3.05 6.05
C ASP A 3 -27.55 1.94 5.69
N ALA A 4 -27.84 1.23 4.61
CA ALA A 4 -26.89 0.40 3.94
C ALA A 4 -25.77 1.34 3.48
N VAL A 5 -24.71 1.41 4.28
CA VAL A 5 -23.45 2.01 3.86
C VAL A 5 -22.97 1.17 2.70
N ASN A 6 -23.23 1.65 1.51
CA ASN A 6 -22.71 1.07 0.29
C ASN A 6 -21.18 1.28 0.33
N SER A 7 -20.46 0.32 0.87
CA SER A 7 -18.99 0.31 0.89
C SER A 7 -18.45 -0.08 -0.48
N ALA A 8 -18.90 0.63 -1.52
CA ALA A 8 -18.23 0.60 -2.79
C ALA A 8 -16.83 1.19 -2.59
N ILE A 9 -15.81 0.53 -3.11
CA ILE A 9 -14.47 1.10 -3.27
C ILE A 9 -14.68 2.51 -3.83
N PRO A 10 -14.10 3.55 -3.21
CA PRO A 10 -14.14 4.86 -3.83
C PRO A 10 -13.65 4.73 -5.27
N VAL A 11 -14.42 5.24 -6.22
CA VAL A 11 -14.06 5.16 -7.65
C VAL A 11 -12.68 5.80 -7.88
N ASN A 12 -12.26 6.70 -6.99
CA ASN A 12 -10.96 7.34 -6.98
C ASN A 12 -10.42 7.33 -5.53
N PRO A 13 -9.66 6.30 -5.12
CA PRO A 13 -9.04 6.29 -3.80
C PRO A 13 -8.04 7.44 -3.67
N PHE A 14 -7.93 8.03 -2.46
CA PHE A 14 -6.97 9.10 -2.21
C PHE A 14 -5.52 8.63 -2.38
N CYS A 15 -5.23 7.34 -2.17
CA CYS A 15 -3.96 6.73 -2.53
C CYS A 15 -4.10 5.22 -2.76
N HIS A 16 -3.10 4.66 -3.41
CA HIS A 16 -2.93 3.23 -3.62
C HIS A 16 -1.73 2.74 -2.80
N VAL A 17 -1.88 1.63 -2.10
CA VAL A 17 -0.77 0.93 -1.45
C VAL A 17 -0.43 -0.28 -2.30
N LEU A 18 0.84 -0.42 -2.69
CA LEU A 18 1.31 -1.54 -3.50
C LEU A 18 2.41 -2.30 -2.77
N PHE A 19 2.15 -3.58 -2.48
CA PHE A 19 3.14 -4.50 -1.93
C PHE A 19 3.74 -5.37 -3.03
N ASP A 20 5.06 -5.32 -3.18
CA ASP A 20 5.80 -6.16 -4.11
C ASP A 20 6.25 -7.44 -3.40
N GLN A 21 5.66 -8.56 -3.76
CA GLN A 21 5.97 -9.90 -3.26
C GLN A 21 5.92 -10.02 -1.71
N PRO A 22 4.81 -9.69 -1.06
CA PRO A 22 4.69 -9.89 0.38
C PRO A 22 4.70 -11.38 0.72
N VAL A 23 5.37 -11.76 1.82
CA VAL A 23 5.55 -13.16 2.23
C VAL A 23 4.92 -13.50 3.56
N ILE A 24 4.55 -12.51 4.37
CA ILE A 24 3.95 -12.70 5.69
C ILE A 24 2.45 -12.39 5.62
N PRO A 25 1.57 -13.40 5.71
CA PRO A 25 0.13 -13.21 5.54
C PRO A 25 -0.48 -12.23 6.56
N GLY A 26 0.02 -12.19 7.78
CA GLY A 26 -0.44 -11.28 8.83
C GLY A 26 -0.23 -9.81 8.47
N ASN A 27 0.85 -9.46 7.81
CA ASN A 27 1.11 -8.09 7.36
C ASN A 27 0.10 -7.66 6.29
N THR A 28 -0.16 -8.53 5.33
CA THR A 28 -1.17 -8.28 4.30
C THR A 28 -2.56 -8.15 4.92
N GLY A 29 -2.93 -9.04 5.83
CA GLY A 29 -4.22 -8.98 6.54
C GLY A 29 -4.44 -7.68 7.30
N ASN A 30 -3.44 -7.23 8.06
CA ASN A 30 -3.51 -5.96 8.79
C ASN A 30 -3.62 -4.77 7.83
N THR A 31 -2.92 -4.82 6.71
CA THR A 31 -2.96 -3.74 5.71
C THR A 31 -4.29 -3.69 4.96
N ILE A 32 -4.90 -4.83 4.66
CA ILE A 32 -6.26 -4.89 4.09
C ILE A 32 -7.23 -4.14 4.99
N ARG A 33 -7.19 -4.44 6.30
CA ARG A 33 -8.06 -3.80 7.29
C ARG A 33 -7.83 -2.29 7.39
N GLN A 34 -6.58 -1.88 7.41
CA GLN A 34 -6.20 -0.47 7.47
C GLN A 34 -6.63 0.28 6.20
N CYS A 35 -6.46 -0.30 5.03
CA CYS A 35 -6.91 0.30 3.78
C CYS A 35 -8.44 0.41 3.72
N ALA A 36 -9.17 -0.62 4.15
CA ALA A 36 -10.62 -0.55 4.27
C ALA A 36 -11.07 0.58 5.20
N GLY A 37 -10.35 0.80 6.30
CA GLY A 37 -10.66 1.84 7.28
C GLY A 37 -10.35 3.27 6.84
N THR A 38 -9.50 3.45 5.84
CA THR A 38 -9.08 4.78 5.35
C THR A 38 -9.62 5.13 3.96
N GLY A 39 -10.08 4.14 3.21
CA GLY A 39 -10.46 4.33 1.81
C GLY A 39 -9.29 4.24 0.82
N ALA A 40 -8.10 3.82 1.26
CA ALA A 40 -7.00 3.50 0.36
C ALA A 40 -7.27 2.19 -0.38
N ALA A 41 -6.75 2.05 -1.60
CA ALA A 41 -6.82 0.81 -2.36
C ALA A 41 -5.53 0.01 -2.16
N LEU A 42 -5.64 -1.29 -1.89
CA LEU A 42 -4.49 -2.17 -1.73
C LEU A 42 -4.26 -3.01 -2.99
N HIS A 43 -3.03 -3.05 -3.43
CA HIS A 43 -2.56 -3.88 -4.55
C HIS A 43 -1.46 -4.81 -4.06
N LEU A 44 -1.56 -6.08 -4.45
CA LEU A 44 -0.56 -7.10 -4.15
C LEU A 44 0.04 -7.60 -5.44
N ALA A 45 1.34 -7.42 -5.62
CA ALA A 45 2.07 -7.93 -6.79
C ALA A 45 2.73 -9.27 -6.43
N GLY A 46 2.40 -10.32 -7.17
CA GLY A 46 2.95 -11.65 -6.99
C GLY A 46 4.37 -11.82 -7.50
N PRO A 47 4.94 -13.00 -7.29
CA PRO A 47 4.35 -14.11 -6.52
C PRO A 47 4.24 -13.79 -5.03
N LEU A 48 3.14 -14.22 -4.40
CA LEU A 48 2.93 -14.06 -2.97
C LEU A 48 3.58 -15.24 -2.23
N GLY A 49 4.18 -14.97 -1.06
CA GLY A 49 4.76 -16.00 -0.20
C GLY A 49 3.74 -16.80 0.60
N PHE A 50 2.45 -16.64 0.32
CA PHE A 50 1.33 -17.30 0.99
C PHE A 50 0.16 -17.47 0.03
N ASN A 51 -0.80 -18.34 0.39
CA ASN A 51 -2.06 -18.49 -0.34
C ASN A 51 -3.07 -17.45 0.14
N PHE A 52 -3.58 -16.67 -0.81
CA PHE A 52 -4.65 -15.72 -0.55
C PHE A 52 -6.00 -16.43 -0.67
N ASP A 53 -6.34 -17.24 0.34
CA ASP A 53 -7.57 -18.03 0.39
C ASP A 53 -8.49 -17.61 1.55
N ASP A 54 -9.72 -18.07 1.52
CA ASP A 54 -10.74 -17.75 2.53
C ASP A 54 -10.32 -18.12 3.96
N LYS A 55 -9.47 -19.11 4.12
CA LYS A 55 -9.00 -19.57 5.43
C LYS A 55 -8.05 -18.56 6.09
N HIS A 56 -7.13 -18.00 5.31
CA HIS A 56 -6.23 -16.95 5.79
C HIS A 56 -7.00 -15.66 6.07
N VAL A 57 -7.95 -15.34 5.24
CA VAL A 57 -8.85 -14.19 5.38
C VAL A 57 -9.64 -14.28 6.70
N LYS A 58 -10.24 -15.42 6.99
CA LYS A 58 -10.99 -15.64 8.24
C LYS A 58 -10.11 -15.53 9.47
N ARG A 59 -8.86 -16.02 9.41
CA ARG A 59 -7.90 -15.92 10.52
C ARG A 59 -7.47 -14.47 10.81
N ALA A 60 -7.44 -13.63 9.79
CA ALA A 60 -7.11 -12.21 9.94
C ALA A 60 -8.30 -11.38 10.45
N GLY A 61 -9.48 -12.00 10.65
CA GLY A 61 -10.69 -11.30 11.05
C GLY A 61 -11.26 -10.39 9.96
N LEU A 62 -10.94 -10.68 8.71
CA LEU A 62 -11.40 -9.92 7.55
C LEU A 62 -12.75 -10.44 7.06
N ASP A 63 -13.58 -9.56 6.58
CA ASP A 63 -14.83 -9.88 5.92
C ASP A 63 -14.78 -9.63 4.41
N TYR A 64 -15.88 -9.93 3.73
CA TYR A 64 -15.99 -9.74 2.28
C TYR A 64 -15.82 -8.26 1.87
N HIS A 65 -16.26 -7.33 2.70
CA HIS A 65 -16.16 -5.88 2.41
C HIS A 65 -14.71 -5.41 2.50
N ASP A 66 -13.94 -5.92 3.45
CA ASP A 66 -12.52 -5.61 3.59
C ASP A 66 -11.74 -6.02 2.33
N LEU A 67 -12.12 -7.15 1.72
CA LEU A 67 -11.47 -7.67 0.52
C LEU A 67 -11.83 -6.92 -0.77
N ALA A 68 -12.92 -6.19 -0.78
CA ALA A 68 -13.39 -5.49 -1.98
C ALA A 68 -12.40 -4.44 -2.51
N SER A 69 -11.51 -3.94 -1.65
CA SER A 69 -10.48 -2.94 -2.01
C SER A 69 -9.12 -3.54 -2.38
N VAL A 70 -9.02 -4.86 -2.53
CA VAL A 70 -7.77 -5.56 -2.82
C VAL A 70 -7.74 -6.00 -4.28
N THR A 71 -6.67 -5.63 -4.99
CA THR A 71 -6.40 -6.08 -6.35
C THR A 71 -5.13 -6.92 -6.38
N LEU A 72 -5.21 -8.11 -6.97
CA LEU A 72 -4.06 -8.97 -7.19
C LEU A 72 -3.50 -8.74 -8.58
N HIS A 73 -2.17 -8.60 -8.66
CA HIS A 73 -1.43 -8.49 -9.91
C HIS A 73 -0.47 -9.67 -10.03
N GLU A 74 -0.21 -10.10 -11.26
CA GLU A 74 0.71 -11.21 -11.53
C GLU A 74 2.12 -10.91 -10.99
N ASN A 75 2.58 -9.67 -11.18
CA ASN A 75 3.88 -9.20 -10.74
C ASN A 75 3.89 -7.66 -10.61
N ARG A 76 5.02 -7.12 -10.15
CA ARG A 76 5.20 -5.67 -10.02
C ARG A 76 5.03 -4.93 -11.34
N ASP A 77 5.55 -5.48 -12.44
CA ASP A 77 5.45 -4.83 -13.75
C ASP A 77 3.98 -4.67 -14.18
N ALA A 78 3.16 -5.69 -14.00
CA ALA A 78 1.73 -5.63 -14.29
C ALA A 78 1.02 -4.58 -13.42
N ALA A 79 1.36 -4.50 -12.13
CA ALA A 79 0.80 -3.50 -11.23
C ALA A 79 1.18 -2.07 -11.64
N LEU A 80 2.44 -1.84 -11.96
CA LEU A 80 2.91 -0.52 -12.39
C LEU A 80 2.39 -0.13 -13.77
N ALA A 81 2.19 -1.10 -14.67
CA ALA A 81 1.54 -0.85 -15.96
C ALA A 81 0.12 -0.32 -15.77
N GLU A 82 -0.65 -0.93 -14.88
CA GLU A 82 -2.02 -0.48 -14.59
C GLU A 82 -2.04 0.87 -13.87
N LEU A 83 -1.25 1.04 -12.82
CA LEU A 83 -1.30 2.22 -11.95
C LEU A 83 -0.57 3.43 -12.54
N ALA A 84 0.63 3.24 -13.07
CA ALA A 84 1.46 4.32 -13.58
C ALA A 84 1.27 4.56 -15.08
N ASP A 85 1.40 3.54 -15.92
CA ASP A 85 1.34 3.72 -17.37
C ASP A 85 -0.09 4.04 -17.85
N GLU A 86 -1.08 3.27 -17.44
CA GLU A 86 -2.47 3.46 -17.83
C GLU A 86 -3.17 4.52 -16.95
N GLY A 87 -2.96 4.43 -15.64
CA GLY A 87 -3.62 5.28 -14.65
C GLY A 87 -2.98 6.67 -14.50
N GLY A 88 -1.74 6.84 -14.91
CA GLY A 88 -1.02 8.11 -14.79
C GLY A 88 -0.67 8.50 -13.34
N HIS A 89 -0.73 7.56 -12.38
CA HIS A 89 -0.44 7.84 -10.98
C HIS A 89 1.06 7.90 -10.73
N ARG A 90 1.48 8.83 -9.87
CA ARG A 90 2.86 8.91 -9.39
C ARG A 90 3.14 7.75 -8.45
N VAL A 91 4.39 7.29 -8.43
CA VAL A 91 4.83 6.15 -7.60
C VAL A 91 5.95 6.60 -6.67
N PHE A 92 5.75 6.41 -5.39
CA PHE A 92 6.75 6.68 -4.35
C PHE A 92 7.24 5.36 -3.78
N ALA A 93 8.52 5.06 -3.99
CA ALA A 93 9.15 3.82 -3.52
C ALA A 93 9.73 4.01 -2.12
N PHE A 94 9.25 3.22 -1.16
CA PHE A 94 9.67 3.29 0.23
C PHE A 94 10.89 2.40 0.45
N THR A 95 12.01 3.02 0.82
CA THR A 95 13.26 2.31 1.09
C THR A 95 14.06 3.02 2.19
N ALA A 96 14.74 2.25 3.04
CA ALA A 96 15.61 2.78 4.08
C ALA A 96 16.84 3.52 3.55
N HIS A 97 17.13 3.40 2.25
CA HIS A 97 18.28 4.01 1.59
C HIS A 97 17.99 5.36 0.94
N ALA A 98 16.75 5.82 0.96
CA ALA A 98 16.39 7.12 0.42
C ALA A 98 16.87 8.26 1.32
N ASP A 99 17.18 9.40 0.69
CA ASP A 99 17.57 10.62 1.41
C ASP A 99 16.37 11.50 1.78
N THR A 100 15.29 11.38 1.05
CA THR A 100 14.07 12.19 1.25
C THR A 100 13.12 11.50 2.23
N TRP A 101 12.66 12.22 3.24
CA TRP A 101 11.64 11.73 4.13
C TRP A 101 10.27 11.71 3.43
N PHE A 102 9.50 10.68 3.74
CA PHE A 102 8.16 10.52 3.16
C PHE A 102 7.22 11.70 3.45
N THR A 103 7.46 12.42 4.54
CA THR A 103 6.70 13.61 4.94
C THR A 103 7.06 14.86 4.15
N ASP A 104 8.17 14.87 3.42
CA ASP A 104 8.58 15.99 2.58
C ASP A 104 7.86 16.00 1.21
N ILE A 105 7.11 14.94 0.92
CA ILE A 105 6.31 14.84 -0.30
C ILE A 105 4.95 15.52 -0.10
N THR A 106 4.55 16.33 -1.06
CA THR A 106 3.17 16.78 -1.18
C THR A 106 2.42 15.75 -2.03
N TYR A 107 1.67 14.87 -1.35
CA TYR A 107 0.92 13.82 -2.03
C TYR A 107 -0.28 14.37 -2.80
N GLU A 108 -0.56 13.73 -3.93
CA GLU A 108 -1.70 14.01 -4.78
C GLU A 108 -2.69 12.84 -4.75
N PRO A 109 -3.98 13.08 -5.00
CA PRO A 109 -4.96 12.00 -5.08
C PRO A 109 -4.54 10.92 -6.08
N GLY A 110 -4.58 9.66 -5.66
CA GLY A 110 -4.21 8.54 -6.49
C GLY A 110 -2.72 8.16 -6.47
N ASP A 111 -1.88 8.86 -5.73
CA ASP A 111 -0.47 8.48 -5.59
C ASP A 111 -0.32 7.04 -5.10
N VAL A 112 0.69 6.35 -5.60
CA VAL A 112 1.03 4.96 -5.25
C VAL A 112 2.16 4.95 -4.24
N LEU A 113 1.94 4.25 -3.13
CA LEU A 113 2.93 4.00 -2.09
C LEU A 113 3.42 2.56 -2.25
N LEU A 114 4.64 2.41 -2.79
CA LEU A 114 5.23 1.12 -3.13
C LEU A 114 6.16 0.63 -2.02
N PHE A 115 5.91 -0.58 -1.54
CA PHE A 115 6.70 -1.25 -0.50
C PHE A 115 7.22 -2.60 -1.01
N GLY A 116 8.40 -2.99 -0.54
CA GLY A 116 9.02 -4.27 -0.88
C GLY A 116 8.59 -5.42 0.03
N THR A 117 9.20 -6.57 -0.21
CA THR A 117 9.03 -7.78 0.60
C THR A 117 9.60 -7.59 2.02
N GLU A 118 9.00 -8.28 3.00
CA GLU A 118 9.36 -8.08 4.41
C GLU A 118 10.85 -8.34 4.71
N PRO A 119 11.49 -9.41 4.19
CA PRO A 119 12.89 -9.69 4.55
C PRO A 119 13.90 -8.66 4.05
N THR A 120 13.72 -8.14 2.85
CA THR A 120 14.77 -7.40 2.13
C THR A 120 14.35 -6.03 1.60
N GLY A 121 13.06 -5.69 1.64
CA GLY A 121 12.55 -4.47 1.03
C GLY A 121 12.52 -4.53 -0.49
N LEU A 122 12.50 -3.38 -1.14
CA LEU A 122 12.52 -3.27 -2.59
C LEU A 122 13.92 -3.58 -3.13
N GLU A 123 13.96 -4.44 -4.14
CA GLU A 123 15.19 -4.71 -4.89
C GLU A 123 15.59 -3.51 -5.76
N GLN A 124 16.86 -3.46 -6.16
CA GLN A 124 17.41 -2.34 -6.93
C GLN A 124 16.68 -2.14 -8.26
N GLU A 125 16.27 -3.22 -8.92
CA GLU A 125 15.50 -3.14 -10.16
C GLU A 125 14.16 -2.39 -9.97
N ALA A 126 13.50 -2.60 -8.84
CA ALA A 126 12.28 -1.86 -8.51
C ALA A 126 12.56 -0.37 -8.26
N LEU A 127 13.62 -0.07 -7.54
CA LEU A 127 14.02 1.31 -7.25
C LEU A 127 14.43 2.08 -8.50
N ASP A 128 15.03 1.40 -9.48
CA ASP A 128 15.49 1.98 -10.74
C ASP A 128 14.42 2.02 -11.83
N ASP A 129 13.23 1.50 -11.56
CA ASP A 129 12.13 1.52 -12.53
C ASP A 129 11.79 2.98 -12.90
N PRO A 130 11.76 3.34 -14.20
CA PRO A 130 11.51 4.72 -14.62
C PRO A 130 10.11 5.23 -14.24
N ARG A 131 9.18 4.36 -13.87
CA ARG A 131 7.85 4.72 -13.38
C ARG A 131 7.86 5.17 -11.92
N VAL A 132 8.92 4.91 -11.17
CA VAL A 132 9.11 5.45 -9.81
C VAL A 132 9.40 6.93 -9.90
N THR A 133 8.53 7.73 -9.29
CA THR A 133 8.66 9.19 -9.28
C THR A 133 9.77 9.62 -8.34
N GLN A 134 9.81 9.04 -7.15
CA GLN A 134 10.83 9.35 -6.15
C GLN A 134 10.92 8.22 -5.11
N GLN A 135 12.14 8.01 -4.60
CA GLN A 135 12.40 7.16 -3.44
C GLN A 135 12.23 8.01 -2.17
N VAL A 136 11.58 7.43 -1.17
CA VAL A 136 11.33 8.07 0.13
C VAL A 136 11.60 7.10 1.27
N ARG A 137 11.82 7.64 2.46
CA ARG A 137 12.03 6.83 3.66
C ARG A 137 11.14 7.31 4.80
N ILE A 138 10.78 6.36 5.67
CA ILE A 138 10.24 6.66 7.00
C ILE A 138 11.44 6.81 7.93
N PRO A 139 11.61 7.97 8.61
CA PRO A 139 12.76 8.17 9.48
C PRO A 139 12.76 7.18 10.65
N MET A 140 13.94 6.68 10.96
CA MET A 140 14.22 5.79 12.10
C MET A 140 15.47 6.27 12.80
N LEU A 141 15.58 5.97 14.10
CA LEU A 141 16.82 6.21 14.83
C LEU A 141 17.94 5.32 14.29
N PRO A 142 19.20 5.78 14.36
CA PRO A 142 20.34 4.99 13.86
C PRO A 142 20.43 3.60 14.51
N GLY A 143 20.86 2.60 13.76
CA GLY A 143 21.11 1.26 14.26
C GLY A 143 19.86 0.45 14.59
N ARG A 144 18.68 0.91 14.20
CA ARG A 144 17.42 0.20 14.43
C ARG A 144 17.01 -0.61 13.20
N ARG A 145 16.27 -1.69 13.44
CA ARG A 145 15.66 -2.50 12.38
C ARG A 145 14.60 -1.68 11.65
N SER A 146 14.31 -2.07 10.41
CA SER A 146 13.19 -1.54 9.65
C SER A 146 11.87 -1.76 10.39
N MET A 147 10.94 -0.85 10.20
CA MET A 147 9.59 -0.97 10.71
C MET A 147 8.88 -2.16 10.05
N ASN A 148 8.02 -2.85 10.81
CA ASN A 148 7.12 -3.87 10.27
C ASN A 148 6.36 -3.32 9.04
N LEU A 149 6.21 -4.14 8.00
CA LEU A 149 5.62 -3.72 6.72
C LEU A 149 4.20 -3.13 6.89
N ALA A 150 3.33 -3.79 7.65
CA ALA A 150 1.98 -3.29 7.87
C ALA A 150 1.97 -1.96 8.63
N ASN A 151 2.86 -1.80 9.60
CA ASN A 151 3.01 -0.55 10.33
C ASN A 151 3.54 0.57 9.42
N ALA A 152 4.54 0.28 8.60
CA ALA A 152 5.08 1.23 7.63
C ALA A 152 4.00 1.70 6.65
N ALA A 153 3.23 0.77 6.12
CA ALA A 153 2.12 1.08 5.22
C ALA A 153 1.06 1.94 5.90
N ALA A 154 0.70 1.64 7.16
CA ALA A 154 -0.25 2.44 7.92
C ALA A 154 0.24 3.86 8.16
N VAL A 155 1.48 4.01 8.59
CA VAL A 155 2.10 5.34 8.82
C VAL A 155 2.07 6.17 7.54
N ALA A 156 2.48 5.59 6.42
CA ALA A 156 2.52 6.29 5.13
C ALA A 156 1.11 6.62 4.61
N THR A 157 0.18 5.70 4.73
CA THR A 157 -1.22 5.89 4.31
C THR A 157 -1.88 7.02 5.10
N TYR A 158 -1.72 7.05 6.41
CA TYR A 158 -2.28 8.10 7.25
C TYR A 158 -1.67 9.47 6.96
N GLU A 159 -0.38 9.55 6.62
CA GLU A 159 0.21 10.83 6.20
C GLU A 159 -0.42 11.33 4.89
N ALA A 160 -0.58 10.48 3.89
CA ALA A 160 -1.25 10.84 2.66
C ALA A 160 -2.73 11.27 2.90
N TRP A 161 -3.43 10.54 3.77
CA TRP A 161 -4.81 10.84 4.13
C TRP A 161 -4.93 12.16 4.90
N ARG A 162 -4.01 12.41 5.83
CA ARG A 162 -3.93 13.68 6.55
C ARG A 162 -3.77 14.85 5.58
N GLN A 163 -2.84 14.75 4.62
CA GLN A 163 -2.62 15.80 3.62
C GLN A 163 -3.86 16.04 2.77
N ALA A 164 -4.64 15.01 2.48
CA ALA A 164 -5.90 15.12 1.75
C ALA A 164 -7.04 15.73 2.58
N GLY A 165 -6.84 15.96 3.88
CA GLY A 165 -7.86 16.50 4.79
C GLY A 165 -8.78 15.42 5.39
N PHE A 166 -8.33 14.18 5.48
CA PHE A 166 -9.09 13.04 6.00
C PHE A 166 -10.47 12.85 5.35
N PRO A 167 -10.57 12.80 4.01
CA PRO A 167 -11.87 12.67 3.35
C PRO A 167 -12.62 11.43 3.83
N GLY A 168 -13.90 11.63 4.22
CA GLY A 168 -14.76 10.57 4.73
C GLY A 168 -14.59 10.20 6.20
N ALA A 169 -13.63 10.80 6.91
CA ALA A 169 -13.40 10.51 8.33
C ALA A 169 -14.53 11.03 9.23
N VAL A 170 -14.75 10.33 10.33
CA VAL A 170 -15.70 10.70 11.39
C VAL A 170 -14.99 11.17 12.64
#